data_6c67e29441c7c22f14cd7a276217f1ba
#
_entry.id   6c67e29441c7c22f14cd7a276217f1ba
#
_cell.length_a   1.000
_cell.length_b   1.000
_cell.length_c   1.000
_cell.angle_alpha   90.00
_cell.angle_beta   90.00
_cell.angle_gamma   90.00
#
_symmetry.space_group_name_H-M   'P 1'
#
loop_
_entity.id
_entity.type
_entity.pdbx_description
1 polymer ?
#
loop_
_entity_poly.entity_id
_entity_poly.type
_entity_poly.pdbx_seq_one_letter_code
_entity_poly.pdbx_strand_id
1 'polypeptide(L)'
;MIRRPPRSTPKPSSAASDVYKRQIVYGMWGLYAFRPVLKDNIAPFIDSVLGFIPFFRIPQGYTGCGALLAGIVLAIMIFPTFIGISNDAIRMVPAAYREASFALGATRWETVKKVVLPNASSGIVAALILSIARVIGETMAVLFLCGGGRGIPQTIYGICTPMTAKIAGAVGYNLDNPVAMSALFMIGFVLFLISLMLILAVNLVMRRGRMA
;
A
#
# COMPACT_ATOMS: atom_id res chain seq x y z
N MET A 1 6.42 -41.39 25.33
CA MET A 1 5.80 -40.27 24.56
C MET A 1 6.40 -38.97 25.05
N ILE A 2 7.34 -38.41 24.29
CA ILE A 2 7.97 -37.11 24.61
C ILE A 2 7.05 -36.02 24.04
N ARG A 3 6.34 -35.28 24.91
CA ARG A 3 5.55 -34.10 24.51
C ARG A 3 6.53 -33.03 24.00
N ARG A 4 6.40 -32.63 22.75
CA ARG A 4 7.09 -31.46 22.21
C ARG A 4 6.66 -30.22 23.01
N PRO A 5 7.61 -29.36 23.46
CA PRO A 5 7.25 -28.13 24.14
C PRO A 5 6.40 -27.25 23.21
N PRO A 6 5.43 -26.48 23.73
CA PRO A 6 4.63 -25.59 22.92
C PRO A 6 5.54 -24.57 22.24
N ARG A 7 5.34 -24.37 20.94
CA ARG A 7 6.05 -23.31 20.19
C ARG A 7 5.82 -21.99 20.93
N SER A 8 6.92 -21.38 21.40
CA SER A 8 6.87 -20.04 22.00
C SER A 8 6.24 -19.09 20.98
N THR A 9 5.09 -18.50 21.34
CA THR A 9 4.51 -17.40 20.57
C THR A 9 5.54 -16.27 20.49
N PRO A 10 5.80 -15.71 19.30
CA PRO A 10 6.76 -14.61 19.17
C PRO A 10 6.36 -13.47 20.12
N LYS A 11 7.31 -12.97 20.91
CA LYS A 11 7.07 -11.81 21.78
C LYS A 11 6.57 -10.63 20.93
N PRO A 12 5.59 -9.83 21.40
CA PRO A 12 5.08 -8.66 20.66
C PRO A 12 6.16 -7.69 20.16
N SER A 13 7.26 -7.57 20.90
CA SER A 13 8.45 -6.79 20.53
C SER A 13 9.17 -7.33 19.30
N SER A 14 9.14 -8.64 19.04
CA SER A 14 9.77 -9.23 17.85
C SER A 14 8.93 -8.99 16.59
N ALA A 15 7.61 -9.05 16.69
CA ALA A 15 6.71 -8.80 15.56
C ALA A 15 6.79 -7.34 15.07
N ALA A 16 6.84 -6.36 15.97
CA ALA A 16 7.03 -4.96 15.61
C ALA A 16 8.40 -4.73 14.93
N SER A 17 9.47 -5.31 15.48
CA SER A 17 10.82 -5.24 14.91
C SER A 17 10.89 -5.85 13.51
N ASP A 18 10.16 -6.94 13.25
CA ASP A 18 10.16 -7.60 11.94
C ASP A 18 9.40 -6.78 10.88
N VAL A 19 8.37 -6.02 11.26
CA VAL A 19 7.69 -5.08 10.38
C VAL A 19 8.62 -3.96 9.95
N TYR A 20 9.33 -3.31 10.88
CA TYR A 20 10.28 -2.24 10.58
C TYR A 20 11.44 -2.73 9.70
N LYS A 21 12.03 -3.88 10.02
CA LYS A 21 13.09 -4.46 9.20
C LYS A 21 12.63 -4.68 7.76
N ARG A 22 11.42 -5.19 7.58
CA ARG A 22 10.85 -5.42 6.25
C ARG A 22 10.69 -4.13 5.46
N GLN A 23 10.18 -3.06 6.07
CA GLN A 23 10.01 -1.75 5.46
C GLN A 23 11.35 -1.14 4.98
N ILE A 24 12.37 -1.21 5.83
CA ILE A 24 13.73 -0.74 5.50
C ILE A 24 14.33 -1.56 4.36
N VAL A 25 14.21 -2.89 4.42
CA VAL A 25 14.74 -3.78 3.37
C VAL A 25 14.09 -3.49 2.01
N TYR A 26 12.75 -3.35 1.95
CA TYR A 26 12.07 -2.99 0.70
C TYR A 26 12.44 -1.58 0.22
N GLY A 27 12.58 -0.61 1.13
CA GLY A 27 13.03 0.74 0.79
C GLY A 27 14.44 0.76 0.19
N MET A 28 15.38 0.07 0.83
CA MET A 28 16.76 -0.04 0.34
C MET A 28 16.85 -0.87 -0.96
N TRP A 29 16.12 -1.98 -1.05
CA TRP A 29 16.05 -2.76 -2.28
C TRP A 29 15.51 -1.92 -3.45
N GLY A 30 14.44 -1.17 -3.22
CA GLY A 30 13.89 -0.26 -4.22
C GLY A 30 14.88 0.81 -4.66
N LEU A 31 15.65 1.37 -3.71
CA LEU A 31 16.63 2.41 -4.00
C LEU A 31 17.85 1.88 -4.75
N TYR A 32 18.42 0.75 -4.33
CA TYR A 32 19.69 0.27 -4.88
C TYR A 32 19.53 -0.71 -6.04
N ALA A 33 18.54 -1.59 -6.01
CA ALA A 33 18.34 -2.60 -7.04
C ALA A 33 17.30 -2.18 -8.09
N PHE A 34 16.16 -1.64 -7.65
CA PHE A 34 15.05 -1.36 -8.58
C PHE A 34 15.16 0.02 -9.26
N ARG A 35 15.68 1.02 -8.57
CA ARG A 35 15.87 2.38 -9.13
C ARG A 35 16.66 2.41 -10.44
N PRO A 36 17.84 1.75 -10.60
CA PRO A 36 18.55 1.74 -11.88
C PRO A 36 17.72 1.07 -12.98
N VAL A 37 17.05 -0.04 -12.70
CA VAL A 37 16.18 -0.72 -13.67
C VAL A 37 15.03 0.18 -14.10
N LEU A 38 14.41 0.89 -13.16
CA LEU A 38 13.35 1.84 -13.46
C LEU A 38 13.88 2.98 -14.35
N LYS A 39 15.02 3.56 -14.00
CA LYS A 39 15.60 4.71 -14.70
C LYS A 39 16.00 4.37 -16.12
N ASP A 40 16.67 3.22 -16.32
CA ASP A 40 17.33 2.91 -17.57
C ASP A 40 16.43 2.15 -18.56
N ASN A 41 15.43 1.40 -18.06
CA ASN A 41 14.56 0.58 -18.90
C ASN A 41 13.10 1.03 -18.87
N ILE A 42 12.51 1.16 -17.68
CA ILE A 42 11.05 1.36 -17.55
C ILE A 42 10.66 2.81 -17.85
N ALA A 43 11.39 3.79 -17.33
CA ALA A 43 11.06 5.19 -17.53
C ALA A 43 11.15 5.61 -19.00
N PRO A 44 12.21 5.26 -19.78
CA PRO A 44 12.25 5.56 -21.21
C PRO A 44 11.16 4.87 -22.02
N PHE A 45 10.78 3.64 -21.64
CA PHE A 45 9.66 2.94 -22.27
C PHE A 45 8.34 3.66 -22.04
N ILE A 46 8.05 4.08 -20.81
CA ILE A 46 6.83 4.84 -20.49
C ILE A 46 6.84 6.19 -21.23
N ASP A 47 7.97 6.88 -21.27
CA ASP A 47 8.13 8.16 -21.99
C ASP A 47 7.90 8.00 -23.50
N SER A 48 8.36 6.92 -24.10
CA SER A 48 8.15 6.64 -25.54
C SER A 48 6.66 6.39 -25.87
N VAL A 49 5.89 5.78 -24.96
CA VAL A 49 4.48 5.44 -25.18
C VAL A 49 3.54 6.57 -24.74
N LEU A 50 3.83 7.22 -23.61
CA LEU A 50 2.95 8.19 -22.94
C LEU A 50 3.56 9.61 -22.88
N GLY A 51 4.71 9.85 -23.43
CA GLY A 51 5.43 11.13 -23.39
C GLY A 51 4.72 12.30 -24.09
N PHE A 52 3.63 12.04 -24.86
CA PHE A 52 2.74 13.09 -25.38
C PHE A 52 1.95 13.80 -24.27
N ILE A 53 1.79 13.15 -23.07
CA ILE A 53 1.17 13.76 -21.91
C ILE A 53 2.26 14.39 -21.04
N PRO A 54 2.23 15.70 -20.74
CA PRO A 54 3.27 16.39 -19.97
C PRO A 54 3.55 15.74 -18.60
N PHE A 55 2.54 15.10 -18.00
CA PHE A 55 2.63 14.42 -16.71
C PHE A 55 3.57 13.19 -16.72
N PHE A 56 3.69 12.50 -17.87
CA PHE A 56 4.53 11.31 -18.03
C PHE A 56 5.90 11.61 -18.65
N ARG A 57 6.21 12.87 -18.91
CA ARG A 57 7.48 13.27 -19.51
C ARG A 57 8.60 13.23 -18.47
N ILE A 58 9.74 12.67 -18.86
CA ILE A 58 10.93 12.62 -18.00
C ILE A 58 11.51 14.04 -17.84
N PRO A 59 11.61 14.57 -16.61
CA PRO A 59 12.21 15.89 -16.39
C PRO A 59 13.74 15.84 -16.56
N GLN A 60 14.33 17.00 -16.92
CA GLN A 60 15.77 17.13 -16.96
C GLN A 60 16.38 16.86 -15.58
N GLY A 61 17.46 16.08 -15.54
CA GLY A 61 18.09 15.71 -14.26
C GLY A 61 17.39 14.60 -13.47
N TYR A 62 16.54 13.79 -14.12
CA TYR A 62 15.89 12.66 -13.46
C TYR A 62 16.89 11.70 -12.82
N THR A 63 16.79 11.53 -11.52
CA THR A 63 17.70 10.71 -10.72
C THR A 63 17.26 9.25 -10.57
N GLY A 64 16.04 8.91 -11.00
CA GLY A 64 15.41 7.62 -10.76
C GLY A 64 14.60 7.57 -9.45
N CYS A 65 14.75 8.55 -8.55
CA CYS A 65 13.90 8.70 -7.37
C CYS A 65 12.67 9.54 -7.73
N GLY A 66 11.54 9.27 -7.04
CA GLY A 66 10.32 10.04 -7.25
C GLY A 66 9.06 9.25 -6.94
N ALA A 67 7.91 9.85 -7.26
CA ALA A 67 6.61 9.27 -6.96
C ALA A 67 6.39 7.91 -7.65
N LEU A 68 6.87 7.74 -8.89
CA LEU A 68 6.72 6.49 -9.62
C LEU A 68 7.47 5.33 -8.94
N LEU A 69 8.76 5.54 -8.57
CA LEU A 69 9.55 4.53 -7.87
C LEU A 69 8.89 4.13 -6.55
N ALA A 70 8.49 5.13 -5.76
CA ALA A 70 7.82 4.89 -4.49
C ALA A 70 6.49 4.14 -4.68
N GLY A 71 5.68 4.52 -5.67
CA GLY A 71 4.41 3.87 -5.96
C GLY A 71 4.55 2.40 -6.34
N ILE A 72 5.51 2.04 -7.17
CA ILE A 72 5.75 0.65 -7.59
C ILE A 72 6.24 -0.18 -6.40
N VAL A 73 7.20 0.30 -5.63
CA VAL A 73 7.72 -0.43 -4.46
C VAL A 73 6.64 -0.58 -3.39
N LEU A 74 5.83 0.44 -3.15
CA LEU A 74 4.67 0.35 -2.25
C LEU A 74 3.65 -0.68 -2.75
N ALA A 75 3.35 -0.71 -4.05
CA ALA A 75 2.46 -1.71 -4.63
C ALA A 75 2.96 -3.14 -4.38
N ILE A 76 4.25 -3.39 -4.60
CA ILE A 76 4.88 -4.69 -4.32
C ILE A 76 4.77 -5.05 -2.83
N MET A 77 4.99 -4.08 -1.95
CA MET A 77 4.97 -4.30 -0.51
C MET A 77 3.56 -4.59 0.04
N ILE A 78 2.52 -3.98 -0.57
CA ILE A 78 1.13 -4.16 -0.12
C ILE A 78 0.50 -5.44 -0.68
N PHE A 79 0.99 -5.93 -1.82
CA PHE A 79 0.41 -7.06 -2.55
C PHE A 79 0.20 -8.30 -1.67
N PRO A 80 1.15 -8.75 -0.84
CA PRO A 80 0.95 -9.88 0.07
C PRO A 80 -0.16 -9.66 1.08
N THR A 81 -0.29 -8.43 1.61
CA THR A 81 -1.34 -8.08 2.58
C THR A 81 -2.72 -8.10 1.93
N PHE A 82 -2.84 -7.52 0.73
CA PHE A 82 -4.08 -7.52 -0.04
C PHE A 82 -4.52 -8.94 -0.39
N ILE A 83 -3.60 -9.79 -0.87
CA ILE A 83 -3.90 -11.19 -1.19
C ILE A 83 -4.36 -11.95 0.06
N GLY A 84 -3.68 -11.76 1.21
CA GLY A 84 -4.05 -12.41 2.46
C GLY A 84 -5.50 -12.12 2.86
N ILE A 85 -5.85 -10.84 2.97
CA ILE A 85 -7.20 -10.43 3.38
C ILE A 85 -8.25 -10.84 2.33
N SER A 86 -7.93 -10.74 1.03
CA SER A 86 -8.84 -11.18 -0.04
C SER A 86 -9.08 -12.69 -0.01
N ASN A 87 -8.05 -13.47 0.26
CA ASN A 87 -8.16 -14.93 0.40
C ASN A 87 -9.04 -15.32 1.58
N ASP A 88 -8.90 -14.61 2.71
CA ASP A 88 -9.76 -14.82 3.87
C ASP A 88 -11.22 -14.49 3.54
N ALA A 89 -11.50 -13.41 2.82
CA ALA A 89 -12.83 -13.06 2.35
C ALA A 89 -13.44 -14.14 1.44
N ILE A 90 -12.65 -14.74 0.55
CA ILE A 90 -13.08 -15.83 -0.32
C ILE A 90 -13.36 -17.12 0.49
N ARG A 91 -12.54 -17.41 1.50
CA ARG A 91 -12.72 -18.57 2.38
C ARG A 91 -13.94 -18.46 3.28
N MET A 92 -14.34 -17.25 3.64
CA MET A 92 -15.54 -17.01 4.47
C MET A 92 -16.85 -17.31 3.75
N VAL A 93 -16.86 -17.51 2.42
CA VAL A 93 -18.06 -17.93 1.67
C VAL A 93 -18.45 -19.35 2.12
N PRO A 94 -19.68 -19.57 2.66
CA PRO A 94 -20.10 -20.86 3.16
C PRO A 94 -20.00 -21.98 2.13
N ALA A 95 -19.55 -23.17 2.57
CA ALA A 95 -19.38 -24.35 1.69
C ALA A 95 -20.70 -24.76 1.03
N ALA A 96 -21.83 -24.56 1.71
CA ALA A 96 -23.16 -24.89 1.19
C ALA A 96 -23.46 -24.24 -0.17
N TYR A 97 -23.01 -23.00 -0.41
CA TYR A 97 -23.19 -22.36 -1.72
C TYR A 97 -22.39 -23.05 -2.84
N ARG A 98 -21.20 -23.55 -2.51
CA ARG A 98 -20.35 -24.30 -3.47
C ARG A 98 -20.95 -25.67 -3.76
N GLU A 99 -21.42 -26.38 -2.72
CA GLU A 99 -22.05 -27.68 -2.84
C GLU A 99 -23.37 -27.61 -3.63
N ALA A 100 -24.19 -26.60 -3.37
CA ALA A 100 -25.42 -26.37 -4.13
C ALA A 100 -25.13 -26.10 -5.62
N SER A 101 -24.09 -25.33 -5.94
CA SER A 101 -23.68 -25.08 -7.31
C SER A 101 -23.22 -26.35 -8.01
N PHE A 102 -22.45 -27.20 -7.33
CA PHE A 102 -22.01 -28.50 -7.89
C PHE A 102 -23.20 -29.48 -8.07
N ALA A 103 -24.17 -29.46 -7.16
CA ALA A 103 -25.37 -30.28 -7.28
C ALA A 103 -26.21 -29.92 -8.53
N LEU A 104 -26.14 -28.64 -8.97
CA LEU A 104 -26.76 -28.17 -10.22
C LEU A 104 -25.90 -28.45 -11.47
N GLY A 105 -24.79 -29.18 -11.33
CA GLY A 105 -23.94 -29.58 -12.47
C GLY A 105 -22.94 -28.50 -12.91
N ALA A 106 -22.73 -27.42 -12.13
CA ALA A 106 -21.77 -26.37 -12.47
C ALA A 106 -20.32 -26.88 -12.35
N THR A 107 -19.47 -26.46 -13.26
CA THR A 107 -18.03 -26.72 -13.21
C THR A 107 -17.37 -25.92 -12.07
N ARG A 108 -16.17 -26.33 -11.65
CA ARG A 108 -15.40 -25.60 -10.63
C ARG A 108 -15.19 -24.12 -10.98
N TRP A 109 -14.90 -23.83 -12.23
CA TRP A 109 -14.68 -22.47 -12.72
C TRP A 109 -15.96 -21.63 -12.70
N GLU A 110 -17.08 -22.21 -13.09
CA GLU A 110 -18.39 -21.54 -13.04
C GLU A 110 -18.81 -21.25 -11.60
N THR A 111 -18.62 -22.21 -10.69
CA THR A 111 -18.88 -22.02 -9.26
C THR A 111 -18.05 -20.86 -8.70
N VAL A 112 -16.76 -20.79 -9.01
CA VAL A 112 -15.90 -19.68 -8.55
C VAL A 112 -16.39 -18.36 -9.12
N LYS A 113 -16.63 -18.28 -10.43
CA LYS A 113 -16.95 -17.03 -11.12
C LYS A 113 -18.37 -16.52 -10.80
N LYS A 114 -19.36 -17.43 -10.75
CA LYS A 114 -20.77 -17.05 -10.60
C LYS A 114 -21.30 -17.08 -9.17
N VAL A 115 -20.65 -17.82 -8.27
CA VAL A 115 -21.12 -17.99 -6.89
C VAL A 115 -20.12 -17.43 -5.89
N VAL A 116 -18.87 -17.89 -5.89
CA VAL A 116 -17.91 -17.54 -4.85
C VAL A 116 -17.45 -16.08 -4.96
N LEU A 117 -17.05 -15.64 -6.15
CA LEU A 117 -16.50 -14.32 -6.38
C LEU A 117 -17.52 -13.19 -6.14
N PRO A 118 -18.78 -13.27 -6.60
CA PRO A 118 -19.80 -12.27 -6.29
C PRO A 118 -20.11 -12.18 -4.78
N ASN A 119 -20.20 -13.33 -4.10
CA ASN A 119 -20.44 -13.36 -2.65
C ASN A 119 -19.25 -12.83 -1.83
N ALA A 120 -18.00 -13.00 -2.30
CA ALA A 120 -16.79 -12.48 -1.67
C ALA A 120 -16.49 -11.01 -2.05
N SER A 121 -17.17 -10.44 -3.04
CA SER A 121 -16.82 -9.15 -3.65
C SER A 121 -16.74 -8.00 -2.64
N SER A 122 -17.69 -7.92 -1.70
CA SER A 122 -17.68 -6.90 -0.65
C SER A 122 -16.45 -7.01 0.27
N GLY A 123 -16.03 -8.24 0.58
CA GLY A 123 -14.83 -8.51 1.37
C GLY A 123 -13.55 -8.17 0.59
N ILE A 124 -13.49 -8.45 -0.71
CA ILE A 124 -12.35 -8.10 -1.56
C ILE A 124 -12.20 -6.58 -1.71
N VAL A 125 -13.32 -5.87 -1.90
CA VAL A 125 -13.29 -4.39 -1.93
C VAL A 125 -12.84 -3.82 -0.59
N ALA A 126 -13.31 -4.38 0.52
CA ALA A 126 -12.85 -3.99 1.86
C ALA A 126 -11.33 -4.24 2.03
N ALA A 127 -10.83 -5.39 1.55
CA ALA A 127 -9.41 -5.71 1.55
C ALA A 127 -8.59 -4.68 0.76
N LEU A 128 -9.07 -4.26 -0.40
CA LEU A 128 -8.41 -3.23 -1.22
C LEU A 128 -8.32 -1.90 -0.48
N ILE A 129 -9.43 -1.43 0.09
CA ILE A 129 -9.46 -0.14 0.78
C ILE A 129 -8.60 -0.17 2.04
N LEU A 130 -8.64 -1.25 2.83
CA LEU A 130 -7.77 -1.43 4.00
C LEU A 130 -6.29 -1.44 3.61
N SER A 131 -5.98 -2.07 2.48
CA SER A 131 -4.64 -2.10 1.94
C SER A 131 -4.16 -0.71 1.53
N ILE A 132 -5.00 0.10 0.88
CA ILE A 132 -4.70 1.51 0.53
C ILE A 132 -4.52 2.35 1.81
N ALA A 133 -5.40 2.21 2.79
CA ALA A 133 -5.29 2.93 4.06
C ALA A 133 -3.95 2.66 4.77
N ARG A 134 -3.44 1.43 4.69
CA ARG A 134 -2.12 1.07 5.22
C ARG A 134 -0.98 1.79 4.48
N VAL A 135 -1.06 1.90 3.14
CA VAL A 135 -0.04 2.59 2.33
C VAL A 135 0.04 4.07 2.64
N ILE A 136 -1.09 4.73 2.90
CA ILE A 136 -1.10 6.16 3.24
C ILE A 136 -0.31 6.45 4.53
N GLY A 137 -0.29 5.49 5.47
CA GLY A 137 0.53 5.57 6.68
C GLY A 137 2.00 5.18 6.50
N GLU A 138 2.41 4.71 5.31
CA GLU A 138 3.77 4.24 5.09
C GLU A 138 4.76 5.41 5.11
N THR A 139 5.78 5.31 5.95
CA THR A 139 6.72 6.40 6.19
C THR A 139 8.14 6.05 5.75
N MET A 140 8.67 4.91 6.22
CA MET A 140 10.09 4.58 6.08
C MET A 140 10.48 4.23 4.65
N ALA A 141 9.74 3.36 3.97
CA ALA A 141 10.04 3.02 2.59
C ALA A 141 9.95 4.25 1.68
N VAL A 142 8.92 5.07 1.87
CA VAL A 142 8.66 6.24 1.03
C VAL A 142 9.71 7.35 1.25
N LEU A 143 10.20 7.51 2.48
CA LEU A 143 11.27 8.46 2.81
C LEU A 143 12.51 8.22 1.95
N PHE A 144 12.89 6.96 1.73
CA PHE A 144 14.06 6.60 0.91
C PHE A 144 13.80 6.75 -0.59
N LEU A 145 12.58 6.50 -1.07
CA LEU A 145 12.27 6.35 -2.49
C LEU A 145 11.85 7.65 -3.17
N CYS A 146 11.21 8.57 -2.42
CA CYS A 146 10.69 9.82 -2.98
C CYS A 146 11.74 10.90 -3.23
N GLY A 147 12.95 10.80 -2.63
CA GLY A 147 14.07 11.70 -2.88
C GLY A 147 14.03 13.04 -2.15
N GLY A 148 13.02 13.35 -1.34
CA GLY A 148 13.03 14.51 -0.41
C GLY A 148 12.88 15.88 -1.06
N GLY A 149 12.18 16.00 -2.17
CA GLY A 149 11.95 17.29 -2.87
C GLY A 149 11.10 18.28 -2.07
N ARG A 150 11.42 19.58 -2.21
CA ARG A 150 10.69 20.67 -1.52
C ARG A 150 9.51 21.23 -2.32
N GLY A 151 9.35 20.86 -3.57
CA GLY A 151 8.30 21.35 -4.46
C GLY A 151 7.19 20.34 -4.72
N ILE A 152 6.12 20.81 -5.37
CA ILE A 152 5.05 19.94 -5.89
C ILE A 152 5.59 19.29 -7.18
N PRO A 153 5.61 17.95 -7.29
CA PRO A 153 6.09 17.28 -8.48
C PRO A 153 5.12 17.55 -9.66
N GLN A 154 5.65 18.04 -10.78
CA GLN A 154 4.87 18.30 -12.00
C GLN A 154 4.69 17.04 -12.84
N THR A 155 5.55 16.03 -12.62
CA THR A 155 5.52 14.75 -13.32
C THR A 155 5.56 13.61 -12.33
N ILE A 156 5.16 12.41 -12.77
CA ILE A 156 5.23 11.20 -11.94
C ILE A 156 6.67 10.80 -11.56
N TYR A 157 7.66 11.30 -12.30
CA TYR A 157 9.09 11.11 -12.04
C TYR A 157 9.63 12.16 -11.05
N GLY A 158 8.83 13.16 -10.70
CA GLY A 158 9.24 14.26 -9.85
C GLY A 158 9.57 13.79 -8.43
N ILE A 159 10.64 14.37 -7.89
CA ILE A 159 11.02 14.18 -6.49
C ILE A 159 9.94 14.81 -5.60
N CYS A 160 9.48 14.10 -4.59
CA CYS A 160 8.42 14.55 -3.68
C CYS A 160 8.75 14.22 -2.23
N THR A 161 8.02 14.83 -1.30
CA THR A 161 8.08 14.48 0.12
C THR A 161 6.67 14.22 0.61
N PRO A 162 6.29 12.97 0.88
CA PRO A 162 5.00 12.64 1.46
C PRO A 162 4.82 13.23 2.85
N MET A 163 3.56 13.45 3.25
CA MET A 163 3.22 14.06 4.55
C MET A 163 3.82 13.28 5.72
N THR A 164 3.75 11.96 5.72
CA THR A 164 4.31 11.08 6.74
C THR A 164 5.83 11.21 6.86
N ALA A 165 6.52 11.21 5.72
CA ALA A 165 7.98 11.37 5.67
C ALA A 165 8.40 12.79 6.08
N LYS A 166 7.60 13.82 5.75
CA LYS A 166 7.85 15.20 6.19
C LYS A 166 7.76 15.34 7.70
N ILE A 167 6.74 14.76 8.33
CA ILE A 167 6.59 14.76 9.78
C ILE A 167 7.79 14.04 10.41
N ALA A 168 8.07 12.81 10.00
CA ALA A 168 9.15 12.01 10.59
C ALA A 168 10.53 12.65 10.45
N GLY A 169 10.82 13.28 9.30
CA GLY A 169 12.11 13.91 9.04
C GLY A 169 12.28 15.31 9.62
N ALA A 170 11.20 16.00 9.98
CA ALA A 170 11.28 17.41 10.39
C ALA A 170 11.04 17.64 11.90
N VAL A 171 10.36 16.71 12.59
CA VAL A 171 10.04 16.86 14.02
C VAL A 171 11.30 17.06 14.86
N GLY A 172 12.33 16.21 14.68
CA GLY A 172 13.54 16.27 15.48
C GLY A 172 14.40 17.55 15.30
N TYR A 173 14.26 18.21 14.15
CA TYR A 173 15.06 19.40 13.81
C TYR A 173 14.35 20.74 14.11
N ASN A 174 13.06 20.72 14.42
CA ASN A 174 12.26 21.94 14.57
C ASN A 174 11.62 22.07 15.95
N LEU A 175 12.15 21.38 16.96
CA LEU A 175 11.62 21.42 18.33
C LEU A 175 11.60 22.84 18.93
N ASP A 176 12.57 23.67 18.58
CA ASP A 176 12.72 25.03 19.11
C ASP A 176 11.95 26.09 18.30
N ASN A 177 11.34 25.70 17.16
CA ASN A 177 10.60 26.60 16.29
C ASN A 177 9.09 26.37 16.39
N PRO A 178 8.32 27.20 17.11
CA PRO A 178 6.91 27.01 17.36
C PRO A 178 6.07 27.09 16.06
N VAL A 179 6.48 27.91 15.08
CA VAL A 179 5.80 28.03 13.79
C VAL A 179 5.96 26.76 12.96
N ALA A 180 7.18 26.22 12.90
CA ALA A 180 7.45 24.96 12.20
C ALA A 180 6.71 23.79 12.86
N MET A 181 6.67 23.74 14.18
CA MET A 181 5.94 22.71 14.91
C MET A 181 4.43 22.77 14.67
N SER A 182 3.83 23.98 14.71
CA SER A 182 2.40 24.11 14.42
C SER A 182 2.05 23.69 12.97
N ALA A 183 2.92 23.98 12.01
CA ALA A 183 2.75 23.49 10.63
C ALA A 183 2.82 21.95 10.55
N LEU A 184 3.73 21.30 11.29
CA LEU A 184 3.82 19.83 11.33
C LEU A 184 2.57 19.20 11.97
N PHE A 185 2.04 19.82 13.04
CA PHE A 185 0.76 19.39 13.64
C PHE A 185 -0.40 19.52 12.66
N MET A 186 -0.45 20.59 11.86
CA MET A 186 -1.47 20.76 10.83
C MET A 186 -1.38 19.68 9.76
N ILE A 187 -0.17 19.33 9.30
CA ILE A 187 0.04 18.21 8.35
C ILE A 187 -0.44 16.89 8.96
N GLY A 188 -0.12 16.64 10.23
CA GLY A 188 -0.59 15.46 10.95
C GLY A 188 -2.12 15.41 11.08
N PHE A 189 -2.75 16.54 11.35
CA PHE A 189 -4.20 16.66 11.43
C PHE A 189 -4.88 16.36 10.08
N VAL A 190 -4.35 16.92 8.99
CA VAL A 190 -4.85 16.61 7.63
C VAL A 190 -4.71 15.13 7.31
N LEU A 191 -3.57 14.52 7.63
CA LEU A 191 -3.34 13.09 7.44
C LEU A 191 -4.33 12.24 8.25
N PHE A 192 -4.62 12.65 9.48
CA PHE A 192 -5.64 12.02 10.33
C PHE A 192 -7.03 12.07 9.70
N LEU A 193 -7.44 13.25 9.18
CA LEU A 193 -8.73 13.41 8.50
C LEU A 193 -8.84 12.51 7.25
N ILE A 194 -7.79 12.44 6.43
CA ILE A 194 -7.75 11.56 5.25
C ILE A 194 -7.92 10.09 5.68
N SER A 195 -7.18 9.66 6.70
CA SER A 195 -7.27 8.29 7.22
C SER A 195 -8.65 7.98 7.78
N LEU A 196 -9.26 8.92 8.51
CA LEU A 196 -10.60 8.78 9.05
C LEU A 196 -11.64 8.65 7.93
N MET A 197 -11.56 9.49 6.89
CA MET A 197 -12.44 9.41 5.72
C MET A 197 -12.36 8.05 5.03
N LEU A 198 -11.16 7.50 4.88
CA LEU A 198 -10.96 6.18 4.28
C LEU A 198 -11.58 5.07 5.13
N ILE A 199 -11.39 5.10 6.45
CA ILE A 199 -12.01 4.11 7.36
C ILE A 199 -13.54 4.19 7.29
N LEU A 200 -14.10 5.39 7.24
CA LEU A 200 -15.54 5.58 7.07
C LEU A 200 -16.03 5.03 5.72
N ALA A 201 -15.29 5.26 4.64
CA ALA A 201 -15.59 4.71 3.31
C ALA A 201 -15.62 3.17 3.32
N VAL A 202 -14.64 2.52 3.98
CA VAL A 202 -14.63 1.05 4.18
C VAL A 202 -15.92 0.59 4.85
N ASN A 203 -16.29 1.23 5.96
CA ASN A 203 -17.47 0.86 6.73
C ASN A 203 -18.76 1.01 5.92
N LEU A 204 -18.88 2.05 5.10
CA LEU A 204 -20.03 2.26 4.22
C LEU A 204 -20.12 1.20 3.12
N VAL A 205 -19.00 0.85 2.50
CA VAL A 205 -18.95 -0.21 1.47
C VAL A 205 -19.33 -1.57 2.07
N MET A 206 -18.77 -1.90 3.24
CA MET A 206 -19.10 -3.17 3.91
C MET A 206 -20.56 -3.27 4.34
N ARG A 207 -21.17 -2.17 4.78
CA ARG A 207 -22.59 -2.15 5.13
C ARG A 207 -23.49 -2.38 3.92
N ARG A 208 -23.19 -1.78 2.78
CA ARG A 208 -23.94 -1.99 1.53
C ARG A 208 -23.83 -3.42 1.01
N GLY A 209 -22.66 -4.05 1.10
CA GLY A 209 -22.47 -5.43 0.66
C GLY A 209 -23.14 -6.49 1.55
N ARG A 210 -23.61 -6.12 2.77
CA ARG A 210 -24.40 -7.03 3.64
C ARG A 210 -25.91 -6.97 3.36
N MET A 211 -26.36 -5.96 2.64
CA MET A 211 -27.80 -5.75 2.35
C MET A 211 -28.20 -6.21 0.93
N ALA A 212 -27.25 -6.65 0.14
CA ALA A 212 -27.45 -7.27 -1.18
C ALA A 212 -27.13 -8.76 -1.10
#